data_30c49c2b01c5c65661f41a6d2f97cf8b
#
_entry.id   30c49c2b01c5c65661f41a6d2f97cf8b
#
_cell.length_a   1.000
_cell.length_b   1.000
_cell.length_c   1.000
_cell.angle_alpha   90.00
_cell.angle_beta   90.00
_cell.angle_gamma   90.00
#
_symmetry.space_group_name_H-M   'P 1'
#
loop_
_entity.id
_entity.type
_entity.pdbx_description
1 polymer ?
#
loop_
_entity_poly.entity_id
_entity_poly.type
_entity_poly.pdbx_seq_one_letter_code
_entity_poly.pdbx_strand_id
1 'polypeptide(L)'
;MTEIIKNITGIPHIVIENWVIDNILLADSFIFNKLQKTTGHWEWRLYVWPTSFIQDSFFLNFSSPWFFLKEDLLDFMIEARTEYILQEQIYRRNIAEIYDSLFEEINALPNNKLSFKIEPAQGKNDEKRYYIRSYGTIWELMRRISLPNLSYISIMQLLTPDNKIELYFRLFMNYEYNSMNHPKLIANEEEELIESNVENGKKNLIKQARIWQGEYRRKLLEQMPFCPITWVSDERFLIASHIKPWAKSDEFEKVDPFNGFMFTPNIDKLFDQWFISFSVESKMLVSPWVSPMNRRYLWIIENKEYPHLQIRGKRIEYLEFHQSNLFKK
;
A
#
# COMPACT_ATOMS: atom_id res chain seq x y z
N MET A 1 3.24 -19.33 19.46
CA MET A 1 2.93 -18.36 18.39
C MET A 1 3.98 -17.28 18.50
N THR A 2 4.59 -16.87 17.41
CA THR A 2 5.59 -15.79 17.44
C THR A 2 4.85 -14.47 17.56
N GLU A 3 5.15 -13.68 18.59
CA GLU A 3 4.56 -12.35 18.75
C GLU A 3 5.02 -11.44 17.60
N ILE A 4 4.09 -10.71 17.03
CA ILE A 4 4.39 -9.71 16.00
C ILE A 4 4.69 -8.40 16.72
N ILE A 5 5.90 -7.87 16.52
CA ILE A 5 6.33 -6.64 17.17
C ILE A 5 6.32 -5.49 16.14
N LYS A 6 5.70 -4.39 16.52
CA LYS A 6 5.76 -3.10 15.81
C LYS A 6 6.46 -2.07 16.67
N ASN A 7 7.53 -1.48 16.16
CA ASN A 7 8.20 -0.37 16.85
C ASN A 7 7.47 0.94 16.56
N ILE A 8 7.03 1.60 17.63
CA ILE A 8 6.40 2.92 17.55
C ILE A 8 7.30 3.91 18.31
N THR A 9 7.90 4.87 17.60
CA THR A 9 8.82 5.86 18.18
C THR A 9 9.95 5.22 19.01
N GLY A 10 10.49 4.09 18.55
CA GLY A 10 11.55 3.34 19.23
C GLY A 10 11.07 2.42 20.38
N ILE A 11 9.77 2.37 20.66
CA ILE A 11 9.20 1.52 21.70
C ILE A 11 8.56 0.29 21.05
N PRO A 12 8.94 -0.95 21.42
CA PRO A 12 8.34 -2.16 20.88
C PRO A 12 6.91 -2.34 21.42
N HIS A 13 5.96 -2.53 20.52
CA HIS A 13 4.57 -2.83 20.80
C HIS A 13 4.24 -4.20 20.23
N ILE A 14 3.41 -4.97 20.92
CA ILE A 14 2.94 -6.26 20.43
C ILE A 14 1.67 -6.04 19.62
N VAL A 15 1.65 -6.53 18.37
CA VAL A 15 0.43 -6.54 17.56
C VAL A 15 -0.51 -7.62 18.10
N ILE A 16 -1.71 -7.21 18.49
CA ILE A 16 -2.70 -8.16 19.03
C ILE A 16 -3.25 -9.02 17.88
N GLU A 17 -3.14 -10.31 18.03
CA GLU A 17 -3.59 -11.29 17.06
C GLU A 17 -5.11 -11.12 16.80
N ASN A 18 -5.52 -11.16 15.53
CA ASN A 18 -6.89 -10.99 15.05
C ASN A 18 -7.51 -9.59 15.18
N TRP A 19 -6.74 -8.57 15.52
CA TRP A 19 -7.22 -7.20 15.68
C TRP A 19 -6.55 -6.22 14.73
N VAL A 20 -6.42 -6.63 13.48
CA VAL A 20 -6.03 -5.76 12.37
C VAL A 20 -7.22 -5.68 11.40
N ILE A 21 -7.71 -4.47 11.14
CA ILE A 21 -8.64 -4.20 10.06
C ILE A 21 -7.83 -3.66 8.91
N ASP A 22 -7.74 -4.44 7.85
CA ASP A 22 -6.99 -4.08 6.66
C ASP A 22 -7.91 -3.47 5.59
N ASN A 23 -7.34 -2.56 4.80
CA ASN A 23 -7.89 -2.16 3.51
C ASN A 23 -9.30 -1.52 3.56
N ILE A 24 -9.49 -0.56 4.47
CA ILE A 24 -10.68 0.28 4.48
C ILE A 24 -10.50 1.33 3.38
N LEU A 25 -11.11 1.10 2.22
CA LEU A 25 -11.06 2.06 1.11
C LEU A 25 -11.76 3.37 1.50
N LEU A 26 -11.09 4.48 1.28
CA LEU A 26 -11.65 5.80 1.55
C LEU A 26 -12.57 6.21 0.41
N ALA A 27 -13.87 6.20 0.69
CA ALA A 27 -14.88 6.58 -0.28
C ALA A 27 -14.74 8.05 -0.70
N ASP A 28 -15.06 8.33 -1.96
CA ASP A 28 -15.04 9.67 -2.55
C ASP A 28 -15.88 10.69 -1.74
N SER A 29 -16.99 10.24 -1.16
CA SER A 29 -17.83 11.08 -0.30
C SER A 29 -17.16 11.51 1.02
N PHE A 30 -16.17 10.75 1.48
CA PHE A 30 -15.50 10.97 2.75
C PHE A 30 -14.33 11.94 2.66
N ILE A 31 -13.60 11.96 1.56
CA ILE A 31 -12.40 12.75 1.36
C ILE A 31 -12.67 14.15 0.80
N PHE A 32 -11.68 15.06 0.90
CA PHE A 32 -11.82 16.43 0.37
C PHE A 32 -11.46 16.56 -1.11
N ASN A 33 -10.61 15.68 -1.64
CA ASN A 33 -10.09 15.75 -3.00
C ASN A 33 -11.02 15.05 -4.02
N LYS A 34 -12.28 15.46 -4.06
CA LYS A 34 -13.28 14.88 -4.98
C LYS A 34 -13.08 15.33 -6.41
N LEU A 35 -13.34 14.43 -7.35
CA LEU A 35 -13.34 14.67 -8.78
C LEU A 35 -14.36 15.71 -9.25
N GLN A 36 -15.56 15.69 -8.68
CA GLN A 36 -16.65 16.59 -9.03
C GLN A 36 -17.40 17.04 -7.79
N LYS A 37 -17.87 18.28 -7.80
CA LYS A 37 -18.92 18.73 -6.88
C LYS A 37 -20.23 18.04 -7.28
N THR A 38 -20.32 16.75 -7.03
CA THR A 38 -21.64 16.12 -7.04
C THR A 38 -22.43 16.73 -5.89
N THR A 39 -23.69 16.95 -6.10
CA THR A 39 -24.66 17.48 -5.13
C THR A 39 -24.87 16.57 -3.90
N GLY A 40 -24.00 15.59 -3.70
CA GLY A 40 -23.97 14.67 -2.58
C GLY A 40 -23.34 15.31 -1.34
N HIS A 41 -23.98 15.11 -0.21
CA HIS A 41 -23.52 15.56 1.09
C HIS A 41 -22.10 15.04 1.40
N TRP A 42 -21.26 15.89 1.97
CA TRP A 42 -19.99 15.50 2.55
C TRP A 42 -20.24 14.46 3.65
N GLU A 43 -19.68 13.27 3.49
CA GLU A 43 -19.77 12.23 4.52
C GLU A 43 -18.63 12.47 5.52
N TRP A 44 -19.02 12.83 6.76
CA TRP A 44 -18.06 12.99 7.87
C TRP A 44 -17.69 11.67 8.53
N ARG A 45 -18.38 10.59 8.12
CA ARG A 45 -18.30 9.26 8.71
C ARG A 45 -17.51 8.35 7.80
N LEU A 46 -16.54 7.65 8.37
CA LEU A 46 -15.82 6.59 7.70
C LEU A 46 -16.60 5.28 7.88
N TYR A 47 -16.96 4.65 6.79
CA TYR A 47 -17.47 3.28 6.80
C TYR A 47 -16.28 2.34 7.04
N VAL A 48 -16.34 1.55 8.11
CA VAL A 48 -15.25 0.64 8.48
C VAL A 48 -15.50 -0.76 7.94
N TRP A 49 -16.63 -1.37 8.34
CA TRP A 49 -17.00 -2.73 7.94
C TRP A 49 -18.49 -2.99 8.24
N PRO A 50 -19.05 -4.13 7.76
CA PRO A 50 -20.38 -4.57 8.21
C PRO A 50 -20.41 -4.80 9.72
N THR A 51 -21.50 -4.43 10.38
CA THR A 51 -21.70 -4.62 11.83
C THR A 51 -21.62 -6.08 12.28
N SER A 52 -21.79 -7.03 11.37
CA SER A 52 -21.59 -8.45 11.66
C SER A 52 -20.14 -8.83 11.97
N PHE A 53 -19.17 -8.01 11.62
CA PHE A 53 -17.74 -8.28 11.78
C PHE A 53 -17.08 -7.36 12.81
N ILE A 54 -17.65 -6.19 13.09
CA ILE A 54 -17.07 -5.20 14.01
C ILE A 54 -18.12 -4.83 15.06
N GLN A 55 -17.66 -4.80 16.30
CA GLN A 55 -18.41 -4.34 17.46
C GLN A 55 -17.67 -3.18 18.12
N ASP A 56 -18.34 -2.42 18.98
CA ASP A 56 -17.72 -1.35 19.77
C ASP A 56 -16.52 -1.84 20.58
N SER A 57 -16.50 -3.14 20.96
CA SER A 57 -15.39 -3.78 21.63
C SER A 57 -14.08 -3.75 20.84
N PHE A 58 -14.13 -3.79 19.50
CA PHE A 58 -12.92 -3.60 18.68
C PHE A 58 -12.29 -2.24 18.95
N PHE A 59 -13.12 -1.22 19.06
CA PHE A 59 -12.69 0.13 19.37
C PHE A 59 -12.61 0.41 20.88
N LEU A 60 -12.55 -0.64 21.72
CA LEU A 60 -12.38 -0.55 23.16
C LEU A 60 -13.40 0.41 23.81
N ASN A 61 -14.62 0.37 23.32
CA ASN A 61 -15.70 1.27 23.70
C ASN A 61 -15.29 2.75 23.63
N PHE A 62 -14.44 3.09 22.67
CA PHE A 62 -13.96 4.46 22.40
C PHE A 62 -13.18 5.11 23.56
N SER A 63 -12.57 4.32 24.42
CA SER A 63 -11.85 4.80 25.60
C SER A 63 -10.32 4.86 25.46
N SER A 64 -9.76 4.19 24.44
CA SER A 64 -8.32 4.09 24.23
C SER A 64 -7.73 5.24 23.44
N PRO A 65 -6.40 5.47 23.51
CA PRO A 65 -5.70 6.38 22.61
C PRO A 65 -5.69 5.86 21.16
N TRP A 66 -5.85 6.75 20.22
CA TRP A 66 -5.86 6.50 18.78
C TRP A 66 -4.87 7.45 18.14
N PHE A 67 -4.10 6.96 17.20
CA PHE A 67 -3.08 7.81 16.60
C PHE A 67 -2.72 7.41 15.17
N PHE A 68 -2.22 8.40 14.42
CA PHE A 68 -1.38 8.24 13.24
C PHE A 68 0.07 8.51 13.61
N LEU A 69 1.00 8.05 12.79
CA LEU A 69 2.38 8.54 12.83
C LEU A 69 2.59 9.61 11.75
N LYS A 70 3.29 10.68 12.13
CA LYS A 70 3.65 11.74 11.18
C LYS A 70 4.47 11.20 10.01
N GLU A 71 5.43 10.33 10.30
CA GLU A 71 6.24 9.67 9.29
C GLU A 71 5.39 8.89 8.27
N ASP A 72 4.35 8.17 8.70
CA ASP A 72 3.47 7.44 7.78
C ASP A 72 2.65 8.39 6.88
N LEU A 73 2.23 9.54 7.39
CA LEU A 73 1.54 10.54 6.57
C LEU A 73 2.49 11.18 5.55
N LEU A 74 3.76 11.40 5.92
CA LEU A 74 4.80 11.88 4.99
C LEU A 74 5.11 10.83 3.93
N ASP A 75 5.26 9.56 4.33
CA ASP A 75 5.46 8.45 3.40
C ASP A 75 4.30 8.35 2.39
N PHE A 76 3.05 8.43 2.88
CA PHE A 76 1.87 8.47 2.02
C PHE A 76 1.95 9.64 1.01
N MET A 77 2.32 10.84 1.44
CA MET A 77 2.45 12.00 0.55
C MET A 77 3.55 11.80 -0.49
N ILE A 78 4.69 11.22 -0.11
CA ILE A 78 5.79 10.89 -1.04
C ILE A 78 5.31 9.87 -2.09
N GLU A 79 4.63 8.83 -1.66
CA GLU A 79 4.04 7.82 -2.53
C GLU A 79 2.99 8.40 -3.48
N ALA A 80 2.13 9.28 -2.96
CA ALA A 80 1.03 9.89 -3.70
C ALA A 80 1.48 11.01 -4.65
N ARG A 81 2.73 11.46 -4.59
CA ARG A 81 3.20 12.65 -5.32
C ARG A 81 2.92 12.60 -6.81
N THR A 82 3.16 11.45 -7.42
CA THR A 82 2.93 11.26 -8.86
C THR A 82 1.47 11.47 -9.23
N GLU A 83 0.55 10.94 -8.41
CA GLU A 83 -0.89 11.09 -8.61
C GLU A 83 -1.33 12.56 -8.46
N TYR A 84 -0.80 13.27 -7.47
CA TYR A 84 -1.08 14.69 -7.29
C TYR A 84 -0.65 15.54 -8.49
N ILE A 85 0.49 15.22 -9.10
CA ILE A 85 1.09 16.03 -10.18
C ILE A 85 0.54 15.66 -11.55
N LEU A 86 0.39 14.34 -11.83
CA LEU A 86 0.04 13.86 -13.18
C LEU A 86 -1.45 13.78 -13.44
N GLN A 87 -2.28 13.68 -12.41
CA GLN A 87 -3.70 13.39 -12.49
C GLN A 87 -4.59 14.59 -12.13
N GLU A 88 -4.08 15.81 -12.30
CA GLU A 88 -4.80 17.04 -11.93
C GLU A 88 -6.20 17.15 -12.56
N GLN A 89 -6.41 16.55 -13.73
CA GLN A 89 -7.71 16.55 -14.40
C GLN A 89 -8.72 15.57 -13.78
N ILE A 90 -8.24 14.57 -13.08
CA ILE A 90 -9.06 13.49 -12.48
C ILE A 90 -9.52 13.89 -11.08
N TYR A 91 -8.73 14.69 -10.37
CA TYR A 91 -8.99 15.10 -9.01
C TYR A 91 -9.56 16.53 -8.92
N ARG A 92 -9.54 17.07 -7.76
CA ARG A 92 -9.89 18.46 -7.47
C ARG A 92 -9.00 19.41 -8.30
N ARG A 93 -9.58 20.52 -8.77
CA ARG A 93 -8.78 21.63 -9.33
C ARG A 93 -7.70 22.05 -8.32
N ASN A 94 -6.49 22.32 -8.80
CA ASN A 94 -5.33 22.78 -8.02
C ASN A 94 -4.79 21.73 -7.04
N ILE A 95 -5.03 20.44 -7.25
CA ILE A 95 -4.52 19.44 -6.32
C ILE A 95 -2.99 19.44 -6.27
N ALA A 96 -2.33 19.69 -7.40
CA ALA A 96 -0.88 19.81 -7.47
C ALA A 96 -0.36 21.02 -6.67
N GLU A 97 -1.07 22.15 -6.71
CA GLU A 97 -0.68 23.39 -6.00
C GLU A 97 -0.74 23.23 -4.48
N ILE A 98 -1.62 22.39 -3.97
CA ILE A 98 -1.76 22.18 -2.53
C ILE A 98 -0.82 21.11 -1.96
N TYR A 99 -0.15 20.32 -2.82
CA TYR A 99 0.71 19.24 -2.40
C TYR A 99 1.82 19.71 -1.44
N ASP A 100 2.60 20.68 -1.87
CA ASP A 100 3.73 21.19 -1.08
C ASP A 100 3.25 21.80 0.24
N SER A 101 2.14 22.55 0.22
CA SER A 101 1.54 23.13 1.42
C SER A 101 1.08 22.05 2.42
N LEU A 102 0.48 20.96 1.94
CA LEU A 102 0.06 19.86 2.80
C LEU A 102 1.27 19.09 3.35
N PHE A 103 2.29 18.88 2.53
CA PHE A 103 3.52 18.22 2.94
C PHE A 103 4.23 19.01 4.04
N GLU A 104 4.35 20.34 3.88
CA GLU A 104 4.92 21.23 4.88
C GLU A 104 4.08 21.26 6.16
N GLU A 105 2.74 21.30 6.05
CA GLU A 105 1.84 21.24 7.21
C GLU A 105 2.08 19.96 8.03
N ILE A 106 2.20 18.80 7.39
CA ILE A 106 2.51 17.55 8.09
C ILE A 106 3.90 17.62 8.73
N ASN A 107 4.89 18.09 7.98
CA ASN A 107 6.27 18.16 8.47
C ASN A 107 6.44 19.09 9.66
N ALA A 108 5.63 20.15 9.74
CA ALA A 108 5.61 21.11 10.85
C ALA A 108 4.95 20.57 12.14
N LEU A 109 4.27 19.43 12.10
CA LEU A 109 3.65 18.86 13.29
C LEU A 109 4.71 18.52 14.36
N PRO A 110 4.49 18.90 15.63
CA PRO A 110 5.54 18.85 16.65
C PRO A 110 5.93 17.43 17.09
N ASN A 111 5.00 16.48 16.99
CA ASN A 111 5.18 15.12 17.48
C ASN A 111 5.06 14.10 16.35
N ASN A 112 5.79 12.98 16.45
CA ASN A 112 5.62 11.88 15.52
C ASN A 112 4.31 11.11 15.79
N LYS A 113 3.93 10.91 17.06
CA LYS A 113 2.67 10.28 17.44
C LYS A 113 1.55 11.33 17.49
N LEU A 114 0.65 11.27 16.51
CA LEU A 114 -0.45 12.22 16.30
C LEU A 114 -1.75 11.64 16.86
N SER A 115 -2.03 11.96 18.13
CA SER A 115 -3.22 11.45 18.81
C SER A 115 -4.49 12.19 18.39
N PHE A 116 -5.61 11.46 18.28
CA PHE A 116 -6.93 12.01 18.00
C PHE A 116 -8.01 11.20 18.73
N LYS A 117 -9.27 11.65 18.64
CA LYS A 117 -10.41 10.94 19.24
C LYS A 117 -11.38 10.57 18.14
N ILE A 118 -11.95 9.38 18.22
CA ILE A 118 -13.06 8.98 17.35
C ILE A 118 -14.28 8.66 18.19
N GLU A 119 -15.41 8.67 17.52
CA GLU A 119 -16.74 8.35 18.07
C GLU A 119 -17.45 7.39 17.13
N PRO A 120 -18.35 6.54 17.65
CA PRO A 120 -19.24 5.78 16.82
C PRO A 120 -20.18 6.73 16.05
N ALA A 121 -20.50 6.37 14.83
CA ALA A 121 -21.44 7.14 14.04
C ALA A 121 -22.53 6.22 13.48
N GLN A 122 -23.78 6.56 13.68
CA GLN A 122 -24.91 5.80 13.12
C GLN A 122 -25.12 6.13 11.65
N GLY A 123 -25.30 5.10 10.83
CA GLY A 123 -25.77 5.24 9.45
C GLY A 123 -27.24 5.65 9.43
N LYS A 124 -27.66 6.48 8.47
CA LYS A 124 -29.09 6.69 8.22
C LYS A 124 -29.68 5.38 7.68
N ASN A 125 -30.55 4.75 8.44
CA ASN A 125 -31.33 3.56 8.05
C ASN A 125 -30.54 2.31 7.65
N ASP A 126 -29.30 2.15 8.07
CA ASP A 126 -28.48 0.99 7.71
C ASP A 126 -27.82 0.36 8.94
N GLU A 127 -28.52 -0.54 9.61
CA GLU A 127 -28.03 -1.30 10.77
C GLU A 127 -26.89 -2.28 10.42
N LYS A 128 -26.61 -2.46 9.12
CA LYS A 128 -25.58 -3.41 8.65
C LYS A 128 -24.20 -2.79 8.48
N ARG A 129 -24.08 -1.46 8.62
CA ARG A 129 -22.83 -0.74 8.38
C ARG A 129 -22.31 -0.09 9.64
N TYR A 130 -21.05 -0.35 9.96
CA TYR A 130 -20.36 0.27 11.09
C TYR A 130 -19.59 1.49 10.64
N TYR A 131 -19.84 2.63 11.26
CA TYR A 131 -19.20 3.91 10.95
C TYR A 131 -18.50 4.49 12.17
N ILE A 132 -17.39 5.15 11.91
CA ILE A 132 -16.66 5.98 12.88
C ILE A 132 -16.52 7.40 12.34
N ARG A 133 -16.33 8.36 13.24
CA ARG A 133 -16.10 9.77 12.92
C ARG A 133 -15.12 10.41 13.90
N SER A 134 -14.50 11.50 13.49
CA SER A 134 -13.73 12.40 14.35
C SER A 134 -13.90 13.83 13.87
N TYR A 135 -13.79 14.76 14.80
CA TYR A 135 -13.80 16.19 14.54
C TYR A 135 -12.41 16.84 14.77
N GLY A 136 -11.39 16.03 15.02
CA GLY A 136 -10.04 16.50 15.28
C GLY A 136 -9.30 16.95 14.02
N THR A 137 -8.36 17.86 14.18
CA THR A 137 -7.51 18.43 13.10
C THR A 137 -6.72 17.37 12.36
N ILE A 138 -6.22 16.34 13.06
CA ILE A 138 -5.47 15.23 12.47
C ILE A 138 -6.36 14.39 11.54
N TRP A 139 -7.61 14.14 11.93
CA TRP A 139 -8.58 13.45 11.09
C TRP A 139 -8.94 14.25 9.85
N GLU A 140 -9.09 15.56 10.00
CA GLU A 140 -9.33 16.47 8.88
C GLU A 140 -8.13 16.52 7.94
N LEU A 141 -6.91 16.57 8.47
CA LEU A 141 -5.68 16.52 7.69
C LEU A 141 -5.60 15.24 6.87
N MET A 142 -5.84 14.09 7.48
CA MET A 142 -5.88 12.81 6.78
C MET A 142 -6.88 12.83 5.61
N ARG A 143 -8.08 13.40 5.81
CA ARG A 143 -9.08 13.55 4.74
C ARG A 143 -8.66 14.51 3.63
N ARG A 144 -7.87 15.54 3.94
CA ARG A 144 -7.35 16.52 2.96
C ARG A 144 -6.23 15.94 2.11
N ILE A 145 -5.40 15.06 2.66
CA ILE A 145 -4.30 14.43 1.91
C ILE A 145 -4.75 13.19 1.14
N SER A 146 -5.87 12.59 1.49
CA SER A 146 -6.35 11.36 0.83
C SER A 146 -6.84 11.62 -0.59
N LEU A 147 -6.59 10.65 -1.48
CA LEU A 147 -7.04 10.64 -2.87
C LEU A 147 -8.20 9.67 -3.08
N PRO A 148 -9.21 10.04 -3.89
CA PRO A 148 -10.38 9.20 -4.16
C PRO A 148 -9.97 7.87 -4.79
N ASN A 149 -10.56 6.78 -4.28
CA ASN A 149 -10.36 5.41 -4.77
C ASN A 149 -8.91 4.88 -4.73
N LEU A 150 -7.95 5.71 -4.30
CA LEU A 150 -6.53 5.37 -4.21
C LEU A 150 -6.03 5.29 -2.77
N SER A 151 -6.77 5.84 -1.82
CA SER A 151 -6.37 5.85 -0.42
C SER A 151 -7.18 4.83 0.38
N TYR A 152 -6.51 4.10 1.25
CA TYR A 152 -7.15 3.23 2.22
C TYR A 152 -6.50 3.35 3.59
N ILE A 153 -7.25 3.00 4.63
CA ILE A 153 -6.77 2.97 6.00
C ILE A 153 -6.74 1.53 6.50
N SER A 154 -5.69 1.20 7.22
CA SER A 154 -5.63 0.02 8.08
C SER A 154 -5.58 0.44 9.55
N ILE A 155 -6.20 -0.35 10.41
CA ILE A 155 -6.28 -0.11 11.85
C ILE A 155 -5.71 -1.32 12.56
N MET A 156 -4.77 -1.09 13.48
CA MET A 156 -4.08 -2.14 14.21
C MET A 156 -4.20 -1.89 15.71
N GLN A 157 -4.58 -2.92 16.47
CA GLN A 157 -4.48 -2.88 17.93
C GLN A 157 -3.07 -3.25 18.36
N LEU A 158 -2.51 -2.43 19.23
CA LEU A 158 -1.17 -2.58 19.76
C LEU A 158 -1.21 -2.67 21.29
N LEU A 159 -0.52 -3.64 21.84
CA LEU A 159 -0.25 -3.72 23.27
C LEU A 159 1.06 -3.01 23.58
N THR A 160 0.99 -1.99 24.41
CA THR A 160 2.16 -1.25 24.89
C THR A 160 2.94 -2.06 25.93
N PRO A 161 4.21 -1.74 26.22
CA PRO A 161 4.98 -2.41 27.29
C PRO A 161 4.36 -2.32 28.68
N ASP A 162 3.53 -1.32 28.94
CA ASP A 162 2.77 -1.16 30.19
C ASP A 162 1.36 -1.79 30.16
N ASN A 163 1.15 -2.73 29.23
CA ASN A 163 -0.09 -3.50 29.05
C ASN A 163 -1.35 -2.67 28.74
N LYS A 164 -1.19 -1.52 28.11
CA LYS A 164 -2.31 -0.75 27.58
C LYS A 164 -2.52 -1.04 26.10
N ILE A 165 -3.76 -0.99 25.65
CA ILE A 165 -4.07 -1.15 24.23
C ILE A 165 -4.22 0.23 23.59
N GLU A 166 -3.56 0.40 22.47
CA GLU A 166 -3.67 1.58 21.60
C GLU A 166 -4.11 1.17 20.21
N LEU A 167 -4.80 2.05 19.50
CA LEU A 167 -5.19 1.82 18.11
C LEU A 167 -4.36 2.70 17.19
N TYR A 168 -3.58 2.05 16.35
CA TYR A 168 -2.74 2.66 15.37
C TYR A 168 -3.43 2.64 14.01
N PHE A 169 -3.58 3.84 13.43
CA PHE A 169 -4.16 4.07 12.11
C PHE A 169 -3.03 4.39 11.13
N ARG A 170 -3.04 3.75 9.99
CA ARG A 170 -2.11 4.06 8.91
C ARG A 170 -2.85 4.26 7.60
N LEU A 171 -2.48 5.33 6.90
CA LEU A 171 -2.97 5.65 5.57
C LEU A 171 -2.01 5.04 4.54
N PHE A 172 -2.57 4.41 3.50
CA PHE A 172 -1.83 3.78 2.42
C PHE A 172 -2.35 4.21 1.06
N MET A 173 -1.47 4.16 0.06
CA MET A 173 -1.87 4.22 -1.34
C MET A 173 -2.31 2.84 -1.84
N ASN A 174 -3.36 2.81 -2.64
CA ASN A 174 -3.72 1.63 -3.42
C ASN A 174 -2.98 1.66 -4.75
N TYR A 175 -1.94 0.83 -4.85
CA TYR A 175 -1.12 0.73 -6.06
C TYR A 175 -1.76 -0.07 -7.18
N GLU A 176 -2.95 -0.64 -7.00
CA GLU A 176 -3.62 -1.40 -8.07
C GLU A 176 -3.80 -0.58 -9.34
N TYR A 177 -3.96 0.72 -9.21
CA TYR A 177 -4.03 1.63 -10.36
C TYR A 177 -2.67 1.92 -11.00
N ASN A 178 -1.57 1.90 -10.23
CA ASN A 178 -0.22 2.17 -10.75
C ASN A 178 0.58 0.91 -11.08
N SER A 179 0.27 -0.23 -10.48
CA SER A 179 0.91 -1.52 -10.75
C SER A 179 0.17 -2.37 -11.78
N MET A 180 -0.84 -1.83 -12.43
CA MET A 180 -1.51 -2.47 -13.58
C MET A 180 -0.64 -2.61 -14.83
N ASN A 181 0.66 -2.70 -14.67
CA ASN A 181 1.60 -3.12 -15.69
C ASN A 181 1.60 -4.64 -15.91
N HIS A 182 0.46 -5.32 -15.66
CA HIS A 182 0.32 -6.68 -16.16
C HIS A 182 0.27 -6.63 -17.68
N PRO A 183 1.12 -7.39 -18.41
CA PRO A 183 1.22 -7.31 -19.87
C PRO A 183 -0.11 -7.42 -20.62
N LYS A 184 -1.11 -8.13 -20.07
CA LYS A 184 -2.46 -8.22 -20.64
C LYS A 184 -3.32 -6.97 -20.41
N LEU A 185 -3.11 -6.24 -19.32
CA LEU A 185 -3.87 -5.01 -19.03
C LEU A 185 -3.31 -3.85 -19.84
N ILE A 186 -1.98 -3.79 -19.99
CA ILE A 186 -1.33 -2.86 -20.92
C ILE A 186 -1.81 -3.13 -22.37
N ALA A 187 -2.00 -4.39 -22.78
CA ALA A 187 -2.54 -4.74 -24.10
C ALA A 187 -3.95 -4.21 -24.30
N ASN A 188 -4.83 -4.28 -23.31
CA ASN A 188 -6.21 -3.79 -23.41
C ASN A 188 -6.29 -2.26 -23.39
N GLU A 189 -5.51 -1.60 -22.52
CA GLU A 189 -5.41 -0.14 -22.50
C GLU A 189 -4.84 0.45 -23.80
N GLU A 190 -4.03 -0.32 -24.53
CA GLU A 190 -3.46 0.12 -25.79
C GLU A 190 -4.36 -0.12 -26.99
N GLU A 191 -5.20 -1.16 -27.00
CA GLU A 191 -6.27 -1.27 -27.98
C GLU A 191 -7.21 -0.06 -27.87
N GLU A 192 -7.56 0.37 -26.65
CA GLU A 192 -8.34 1.58 -26.39
C GLU A 192 -7.58 2.88 -26.74
N LEU A 193 -6.25 2.95 -26.49
CA LEU A 193 -5.41 4.11 -26.83
C LEU A 193 -5.04 4.20 -28.31
N ILE A 194 -5.02 3.08 -29.03
CA ILE A 194 -4.82 3.05 -30.49
C ILE A 194 -6.07 3.58 -31.22
N GLU A 195 -7.23 3.39 -30.65
CA GLU A 195 -8.49 3.96 -31.14
C GLU A 195 -8.64 5.45 -30.79
N SER A 196 -7.97 5.95 -29.76
CA SER A 196 -7.92 7.38 -29.43
C SER A 196 -6.69 8.05 -30.08
N ASN A 197 -6.89 9.22 -30.71
CA ASN A 197 -5.86 10.03 -31.42
C ASN A 197 -4.74 10.56 -30.49
N VAL A 198 -3.89 9.69 -29.92
CA VAL A 198 -2.76 10.06 -29.06
C VAL A 198 -1.52 10.36 -29.91
N GLU A 199 -0.83 11.49 -29.61
CA GLU A 199 0.39 11.96 -30.29
C GLU A 199 1.46 10.88 -30.47
N ASN A 200 2.09 10.85 -31.63
CA ASN A 200 3.08 9.85 -32.06
C ASN A 200 4.25 9.63 -31.07
N GLY A 201 4.59 10.62 -30.23
CA GLY A 201 5.65 10.52 -29.22
C GLY A 201 5.29 9.58 -28.06
N LYS A 202 4.06 9.60 -27.56
CA LYS A 202 3.61 8.71 -26.48
C LYS A 202 3.52 7.27 -26.95
N LYS A 203 3.07 7.03 -28.20
CA LYS A 203 3.02 5.66 -28.78
C LYS A 203 4.40 5.00 -28.84
N ASN A 204 5.44 5.76 -29.19
CA ASN A 204 6.81 5.23 -29.24
C ASN A 204 7.35 4.87 -27.85
N LEU A 205 7.07 5.68 -26.81
CA LEU A 205 7.47 5.40 -25.43
C LEU A 205 6.81 4.13 -24.87
N ILE A 206 5.51 3.96 -25.12
CA ILE A 206 4.75 2.78 -24.71
C ILE A 206 5.28 1.53 -25.42
N LYS A 207 5.49 1.61 -26.75
CA LYS A 207 6.06 0.50 -27.51
C LYS A 207 7.45 0.09 -27.01
N GLN A 208 8.29 1.04 -26.66
CA GLN A 208 9.64 0.80 -26.13
C GLN A 208 9.59 0.16 -24.75
N ALA A 209 8.68 0.64 -23.86
CA ALA A 209 8.47 0.05 -22.53
C ALA A 209 8.05 -1.43 -22.62
N ARG A 210 7.19 -1.81 -23.58
CA ARG A 210 6.80 -3.20 -23.84
C ARG A 210 7.94 -4.10 -24.28
N ILE A 211 8.76 -3.62 -25.20
CA ILE A 211 9.93 -4.38 -25.66
C ILE A 211 10.84 -4.67 -24.48
N TRP A 212 11.08 -3.70 -23.62
CA TRP A 212 11.89 -3.86 -22.43
C TRP A 212 11.27 -4.81 -21.39
N GLN A 213 9.97 -4.71 -21.16
CA GLN A 213 9.26 -5.64 -20.25
C GLN A 213 9.29 -7.08 -20.77
N GLY A 214 9.10 -7.28 -22.07
CA GLY A 214 9.21 -8.60 -22.70
C GLY A 214 10.62 -9.17 -22.59
N GLU A 215 11.65 -8.36 -22.85
CA GLU A 215 13.04 -8.74 -22.72
C GLU A 215 13.43 -9.04 -21.26
N TYR A 216 13.01 -8.20 -20.33
CA TYR A 216 13.20 -8.39 -18.90
C TYR A 216 12.62 -9.72 -18.43
N ARG A 217 11.33 -9.97 -18.74
CA ARG A 217 10.64 -11.21 -18.38
C ARG A 217 11.38 -12.43 -18.93
N ARG A 218 11.79 -12.40 -20.19
CA ARG A 218 12.53 -13.51 -20.81
C ARG A 218 13.83 -13.80 -20.08
N LYS A 219 14.67 -12.77 -19.84
CA LYS A 219 15.93 -12.90 -19.11
C LYS A 219 15.74 -13.41 -17.68
N LEU A 220 14.68 -12.96 -17.01
CA LEU A 220 14.38 -13.39 -15.65
C LEU A 220 13.90 -14.84 -15.62
N LEU A 221 13.07 -15.28 -16.57
CA LEU A 221 12.64 -16.68 -16.71
C LEU A 221 13.80 -17.63 -16.97
N GLU A 222 14.79 -17.21 -17.75
CA GLU A 222 16.03 -18.01 -17.98
C GLU A 222 16.80 -18.24 -16.67
N GLN A 223 16.80 -17.27 -15.76
CA GLN A 223 17.48 -17.38 -14.45
C GLN A 223 16.60 -18.09 -13.40
N MET A 224 15.30 -17.85 -13.43
CA MET A 224 14.34 -18.29 -12.42
C MET A 224 13.07 -18.83 -13.09
N PRO A 225 13.07 -20.09 -13.59
CA PRO A 225 11.97 -20.66 -14.36
C PRO A 225 10.76 -21.07 -13.51
N PHE A 226 10.73 -20.75 -12.24
CA PHE A 226 9.63 -21.05 -11.31
C PHE A 226 9.58 -20.02 -10.19
N CYS A 227 8.42 -19.94 -9.52
CA CYS A 227 8.29 -19.12 -8.30
C CYS A 227 9.06 -19.78 -7.14
N PRO A 228 10.08 -19.14 -6.57
CA PRO A 228 10.91 -19.73 -5.50
C PRO A 228 10.16 -19.96 -4.19
N ILE A 229 8.95 -19.40 -4.05
CA ILE A 229 8.11 -19.51 -2.86
C ILE A 229 7.10 -20.66 -3.00
N THR A 230 6.41 -20.73 -4.13
CA THR A 230 5.30 -21.66 -4.37
C THR A 230 5.66 -22.86 -5.24
N TRP A 231 6.85 -22.85 -5.88
CA TRP A 231 7.34 -23.88 -6.80
C TRP A 231 6.53 -24.04 -8.10
N VAL A 232 5.60 -23.13 -8.37
CA VAL A 232 4.88 -23.10 -9.63
C VAL A 232 5.84 -22.77 -10.76
N SER A 233 5.87 -23.59 -11.81
CA SER A 233 6.73 -23.45 -12.99
C SER A 233 5.95 -23.20 -14.29
N ASP A 234 4.61 -23.22 -14.24
CA ASP A 234 3.80 -22.85 -15.39
C ASP A 234 3.88 -21.35 -15.63
N GLU A 235 4.48 -20.96 -16.74
CA GLU A 235 4.73 -19.55 -17.08
C GLU A 235 3.46 -18.68 -17.12
N ARG A 236 2.29 -19.28 -17.34
CA ARG A 236 1.00 -18.56 -17.34
C ARG A 236 0.64 -17.99 -15.97
N PHE A 237 1.19 -18.58 -14.90
CA PHE A 237 0.98 -18.18 -13.52
C PHE A 237 2.20 -17.49 -12.90
N LEU A 238 3.17 -17.10 -13.72
CA LEU A 238 4.37 -16.41 -13.25
C LEU A 238 4.36 -14.94 -13.69
N ILE A 239 4.71 -14.06 -12.77
CA ILE A 239 4.86 -12.62 -12.97
C ILE A 239 6.33 -12.26 -12.73
N ALA A 240 6.90 -11.47 -13.64
CA ALA A 240 8.24 -10.90 -13.48
C ALA A 240 8.17 -9.64 -12.61
N SER A 241 8.33 -9.81 -11.32
CA SER A 241 8.18 -8.78 -10.28
C SER A 241 9.48 -8.02 -10.11
N HIS A 242 9.47 -6.67 -10.20
CA HIS A 242 10.64 -5.85 -9.96
C HIS A 242 10.89 -5.65 -8.46
N ILE A 243 12.15 -5.73 -8.03
CA ILE A 243 12.56 -5.45 -6.64
C ILE A 243 12.59 -3.93 -6.40
N LYS A 244 13.34 -3.21 -7.23
CA LYS A 244 13.29 -1.75 -7.30
C LYS A 244 12.23 -1.38 -8.36
N PRO A 245 11.16 -0.66 -8.00
CA PRO A 245 10.04 -0.38 -8.90
C PRO A 245 10.48 0.27 -10.21
N TRP A 246 9.79 -0.04 -11.30
CA TRP A 246 10.05 0.51 -12.63
C TRP A 246 10.18 2.04 -12.64
N ALA A 247 9.29 2.73 -11.92
CA ALA A 247 9.28 4.19 -11.85
C ALA A 247 10.49 4.80 -11.13
N LYS A 248 11.21 3.99 -10.31
CA LYS A 248 12.41 4.39 -9.57
C LYS A 248 13.69 3.83 -10.17
N SER A 249 13.60 3.05 -11.25
CA SER A 249 14.68 2.38 -11.93
C SER A 249 15.16 3.19 -13.15
N ASP A 250 16.48 3.19 -13.40
CA ASP A 250 17.05 3.69 -14.63
C ASP A 250 16.84 2.70 -15.80
N GLU A 251 17.32 3.06 -17.01
CA GLU A 251 17.12 2.24 -18.21
C GLU A 251 17.78 0.86 -18.14
N PHE A 252 18.91 0.76 -17.45
CA PHE A 252 19.64 -0.51 -17.25
C PHE A 252 18.95 -1.36 -16.17
N GLU A 253 18.55 -0.75 -15.07
CA GLU A 253 17.89 -1.41 -13.95
C GLU A 253 16.52 -2.00 -14.35
N LYS A 254 15.82 -1.35 -15.30
CA LYS A 254 14.51 -1.80 -15.81
C LYS A 254 14.58 -3.14 -16.53
N VAL A 255 15.70 -3.49 -17.13
CA VAL A 255 15.91 -4.73 -17.90
C VAL A 255 16.89 -5.68 -17.25
N ASP A 256 17.42 -5.33 -16.07
CA ASP A 256 18.35 -6.16 -15.32
C ASP A 256 17.60 -7.31 -14.62
N PRO A 257 17.86 -8.59 -14.99
CA PRO A 257 17.18 -9.71 -14.34
C PRO A 257 17.53 -9.88 -12.86
N PHE A 258 18.60 -9.24 -12.37
CA PHE A 258 18.88 -9.16 -10.94
C PHE A 258 17.98 -8.19 -10.20
N ASN A 259 17.27 -7.28 -10.90
CA ASN A 259 16.25 -6.43 -10.34
C ASN A 259 14.90 -7.13 -10.27
N GLY A 260 14.83 -8.44 -10.04
CA GLY A 260 13.53 -9.09 -9.97
C GLY A 260 13.50 -10.52 -9.47
N PHE A 261 12.27 -10.96 -9.27
CA PHE A 261 11.90 -12.34 -8.96
C PHE A 261 10.75 -12.80 -9.85
N MET A 262 10.68 -14.11 -10.11
CA MET A 262 9.50 -14.72 -10.71
C MET A 262 8.55 -15.16 -9.60
N PHE A 263 7.39 -14.54 -9.51
CA PHE A 263 6.41 -14.85 -8.48
C PHE A 263 5.07 -15.31 -9.05
N THR A 264 4.32 -16.08 -8.27
CA THR A 264 2.88 -16.29 -8.51
C THR A 264 2.10 -15.02 -8.12
N PRO A 265 0.89 -14.78 -8.69
CA PRO A 265 0.14 -13.54 -8.49
C PRO A 265 -0.08 -13.13 -7.03
N ASN A 266 -0.31 -14.07 -6.13
CA ASN A 266 -0.50 -13.81 -4.71
C ASN A 266 0.80 -13.35 -4.01
N ILE A 267 1.95 -13.92 -4.39
CA ILE A 267 3.26 -13.52 -3.84
C ILE A 267 3.70 -12.18 -4.43
N ASP A 268 3.54 -12.03 -5.75
CA ASP A 268 3.78 -10.79 -6.48
C ASP A 268 3.00 -9.63 -5.85
N LYS A 269 1.69 -9.81 -5.63
CA LYS A 269 0.85 -8.78 -5.00
C LYS A 269 1.34 -8.37 -3.62
N LEU A 270 1.75 -9.31 -2.77
CA LEU A 270 2.27 -9.01 -1.45
C LEU A 270 3.62 -8.27 -1.51
N PHE A 271 4.45 -8.65 -2.46
CA PHE A 271 5.77 -8.04 -2.67
C PHE A 271 5.64 -6.62 -3.25
N ASP A 272 4.84 -6.43 -4.30
CA ASP A 272 4.57 -5.14 -4.93
C ASP A 272 3.87 -4.14 -4.00
N GLN A 273 3.05 -4.65 -3.07
CA GLN A 273 2.42 -3.83 -2.04
C GLN A 273 3.30 -3.64 -0.80
N TRP A 274 4.54 -4.17 -0.86
CA TRP A 274 5.57 -4.01 0.17
C TRP A 274 5.20 -4.63 1.53
N PHE A 275 4.30 -5.60 1.51
CA PHE A 275 3.89 -6.38 2.68
C PHE A 275 4.84 -7.54 2.99
N ILE A 276 5.62 -7.98 2.00
CA ILE A 276 6.71 -8.93 2.20
C ILE A 276 7.99 -8.40 1.58
N SER A 277 9.12 -8.87 2.12
CA SER A 277 10.46 -8.68 1.59
C SER A 277 11.31 -9.91 1.91
N PHE A 278 12.60 -9.87 1.63
CA PHE A 278 13.49 -10.99 1.90
C PHE A 278 14.82 -10.48 2.47
N SER A 279 15.37 -11.18 3.48
CA SER A 279 16.71 -10.89 3.96
C SER A 279 17.79 -11.40 3.00
N VAL A 280 19.05 -11.00 3.21
CA VAL A 280 20.20 -11.48 2.43
C VAL A 280 20.43 -12.99 2.57
N GLU A 281 19.95 -13.59 3.67
CA GLU A 281 19.94 -15.03 3.91
C GLU A 281 18.73 -15.74 3.29
N SER A 282 18.02 -15.08 2.37
CA SER A 282 16.83 -15.60 1.71
C SER A 282 15.65 -15.94 2.65
N LYS A 283 15.56 -15.28 3.80
CA LYS A 283 14.43 -15.42 4.72
C LYS A 283 13.34 -14.42 4.40
N MET A 284 12.10 -14.87 4.43
CA MET A 284 10.95 -13.99 4.22
C MET A 284 10.75 -13.04 5.40
N LEU A 285 10.68 -11.75 5.11
CA LEU A 285 10.27 -10.69 6.04
C LEU A 285 8.81 -10.38 5.77
N VAL A 286 8.00 -10.29 6.82
CA VAL A 286 6.56 -10.05 6.69
C VAL A 286 6.18 -8.80 7.47
N SER A 287 5.51 -7.87 6.79
CA SER A 287 5.01 -6.66 7.42
C SER A 287 4.02 -6.97 8.54
N PRO A 288 4.07 -6.28 9.69
CA PRO A 288 3.06 -6.40 10.74
C PRO A 288 1.65 -6.04 10.28
N TRP A 289 1.52 -5.33 9.16
CA TRP A 289 0.23 -4.99 8.53
C TRP A 289 -0.46 -6.16 7.83
N VAL A 290 0.22 -7.28 7.61
CA VAL A 290 -0.42 -8.53 7.17
C VAL A 290 -0.93 -9.26 8.39
N SER A 291 -2.24 -9.29 8.58
CA SER A 291 -2.85 -9.94 9.74
C SER A 291 -2.45 -11.41 9.86
N PRO A 292 -2.34 -11.97 11.07
CA PRO A 292 -2.01 -13.39 11.28
C PRO A 292 -2.93 -14.34 10.51
N MET A 293 -4.20 -13.98 10.40
CA MET A 293 -5.18 -14.75 9.64
C MET A 293 -4.84 -14.75 8.14
N ASN A 294 -4.52 -13.59 7.55
CA ASN A 294 -4.12 -13.48 6.15
C ASN A 294 -2.79 -14.20 5.88
N ARG A 295 -1.81 -14.10 6.79
CA ARG A 295 -0.56 -14.88 6.71
C ARG A 295 -0.85 -16.36 6.59
N ARG A 296 -1.76 -16.88 7.43
CA ARG A 296 -2.16 -18.30 7.44
C ARG A 296 -2.85 -18.71 6.13
N TYR A 297 -3.81 -17.92 5.64
CA TYR A 297 -4.55 -18.24 4.41
C TYR A 297 -3.70 -18.13 3.15
N LEU A 298 -2.74 -17.24 3.13
CA LEU A 298 -1.80 -17.05 2.03
C LEU A 298 -0.55 -17.92 2.15
N TRP A 299 -0.44 -18.76 3.19
CA TRP A 299 0.70 -19.63 3.47
C TRP A 299 2.02 -18.85 3.63
N ILE A 300 1.95 -17.64 4.17
CA ILE A 300 3.08 -16.77 4.41
C ILE A 300 3.68 -17.11 5.77
N ILE A 301 4.96 -17.51 5.76
CA ILE A 301 5.69 -17.91 6.96
C ILE A 301 6.88 -16.99 7.14
N GLU A 302 6.80 -16.12 8.13
CA GLU A 302 7.88 -15.20 8.48
C GLU A 302 9.14 -15.97 8.91
N ASN A 303 10.30 -15.45 8.54
CA ASN A 303 11.62 -16.05 8.78
C ASN A 303 11.85 -17.44 8.14
N LYS A 304 10.93 -17.93 7.31
CA LYS A 304 11.18 -19.13 6.51
C LYS A 304 12.20 -18.81 5.43
N GLU A 305 13.18 -19.70 5.28
CA GLU A 305 14.24 -19.59 4.28
C GLU A 305 13.76 -20.15 2.93
N TYR A 306 14.11 -19.43 1.85
CA TYR A 306 13.80 -19.78 0.45
C TYR A 306 15.08 -19.70 -0.40
N PRO A 307 15.94 -20.73 -0.39
CA PRO A 307 17.27 -20.71 -1.02
C PRO A 307 17.24 -20.42 -2.52
N HIS A 308 16.12 -20.75 -3.18
CA HIS A 308 15.94 -20.56 -4.63
C HIS A 308 15.68 -19.11 -5.05
N LEU A 309 15.57 -18.15 -4.12
CA LEU A 309 15.51 -16.72 -4.41
C LEU A 309 16.83 -16.21 -5.04
N GLN A 310 17.94 -16.95 -4.87
CA GLN A 310 19.23 -16.61 -5.45
C GLN A 310 19.67 -15.16 -5.13
N ILE A 311 19.55 -14.76 -3.86
CA ILE A 311 19.91 -13.42 -3.40
C ILE A 311 21.43 -13.30 -3.37
N ARG A 312 22.01 -12.76 -4.46
CA ARG A 312 23.45 -12.59 -4.64
C ARG A 312 23.75 -11.45 -5.62
N GLY A 313 24.97 -10.89 -5.52
CA GLY A 313 25.41 -9.82 -6.42
C GLY A 313 24.48 -8.60 -6.37
N LYS A 314 24.17 -8.02 -7.50
CA LYS A 314 23.30 -6.83 -7.61
C LYS A 314 21.89 -7.00 -7.02
N ARG A 315 21.38 -8.23 -6.91
CA ARG A 315 20.07 -8.48 -6.30
C ARG A 315 20.05 -8.05 -4.83
N ILE A 316 21.19 -8.10 -4.13
CA ILE A 316 21.32 -7.62 -2.75
C ILE A 316 21.09 -6.10 -2.70
N GLU A 317 21.71 -5.33 -3.60
CA GLU A 317 21.56 -3.86 -3.65
C GLU A 317 20.11 -3.43 -3.89
N TYR A 318 19.41 -4.12 -4.81
CA TYR A 318 18.00 -3.88 -5.07
C TYR A 318 17.12 -4.24 -3.87
N LEU A 319 17.44 -5.33 -3.16
CA LEU A 319 16.71 -5.70 -1.94
C LEU A 319 16.95 -4.74 -0.78
N GLU A 320 18.17 -4.24 -0.61
CA GLU A 320 18.48 -3.21 0.39
C GLU A 320 17.67 -1.93 0.10
N PHE A 321 17.57 -1.54 -1.18
CA PHE A 321 16.71 -0.44 -1.59
C PHE A 321 15.24 -0.71 -1.23
N HIS A 322 14.72 -1.91 -1.55
CA HIS A 322 13.36 -2.31 -1.25
C HIS A 322 13.07 -2.28 0.26
N GLN A 323 13.96 -2.84 1.08
CA GLN A 323 13.80 -2.89 2.53
C GLN A 323 13.88 -1.51 3.20
N SER A 324 14.73 -0.62 2.68
CA SER A 324 14.98 0.68 3.29
C SER A 324 13.95 1.74 2.87
N ASN A 325 13.40 1.63 1.65
CA ASN A 325 12.60 2.69 1.06
C ASN A 325 11.13 2.30 0.82
N LEU A 326 10.81 1.00 0.84
CA LEU A 326 9.49 0.54 0.42
C LEU A 326 8.82 -0.37 1.44
N PHE A 327 9.54 -1.33 2.01
CA PHE A 327 8.97 -2.34 2.90
C PHE A 327 8.26 -1.71 4.11
N LYS A 328 6.99 -2.08 4.30
CA LYS A 328 6.12 -1.57 5.37
C LYS A 328 6.48 -2.23 6.71
N LYS A 329 7.32 -1.56 7.46
CA LYS A 329 7.78 -1.99 8.79
C LYS A 329 6.71 -1.75 9.85
#